data_58c5f3bcd3acdc1d57d48422b6c2b83c
#
_entry.id   58c5f3bcd3acdc1d57d48422b6c2b83c
#
_cell.length_a   1.000
_cell.length_b   1.000
_cell.length_c   1.000
_cell.angle_alpha   90.00
_cell.angle_beta   90.00
_cell.angle_gamma   90.00
#
_symmetry.space_group_name_H-M   'P 1'
#
loop_
_entity.id
_entity.type
_entity.pdbx_description
1 polymer ?
#
loop_
_entity_poly.entity_id
_entity_poly.type
_entity_poly.pdbx_seq_one_letter_code
_entity_poly.pdbx_strand_id
1 'polypeptide(L)'
;GVDYTKDVDKLIQIGRKVLRQKFFEADIGVSGVNFAVAETGTLLLVENEGNGRMCTTVPPVHIAVTGIEKVVENLRDTVPLLSLLTRSALGIPITTYVNMISGPRKADELDGPQEVHLVLLDNGRSQAFADSELRQTLNCIRCGACMNHCPVYTRIGGHAYGEVYPGPIGKIITPHMVGLNKVPDHPSASSLCGACGEVCPVKIPIPALLRRLREENVKSPDAPNKV
;
A
#
# COMPACT_ATOMS: atom_id res chain seq x y z
N GLY A 1 28.52 -4.15 -18.56
CA GLY A 1 28.75 -2.87 -17.91
C GLY A 1 28.29 -1.74 -18.83
N VAL A 2 27.85 -0.67 -18.22
CA VAL A 2 27.44 0.54 -18.92
C VAL A 2 28.36 1.66 -18.45
N ASP A 3 28.87 2.49 -19.38
CA ASP A 3 29.73 3.61 -19.03
C ASP A 3 28.98 4.63 -18.15
N TYR A 4 29.71 5.20 -17.19
CA TYR A 4 29.16 6.22 -16.32
C TYR A 4 28.74 7.46 -17.09
N THR A 5 27.51 7.92 -16.86
CA THR A 5 26.99 9.16 -17.45
C THR A 5 26.17 9.93 -16.42
N LYS A 6 26.21 11.27 -16.48
CA LYS A 6 25.33 12.18 -15.74
C LYS A 6 24.15 12.67 -16.59
N ASP A 7 24.12 12.31 -17.85
CA ASP A 7 23.05 12.66 -18.79
C ASP A 7 21.80 11.84 -18.45
N VAL A 8 20.75 12.52 -18.01
CA VAL A 8 19.49 11.88 -17.56
C VAL A 8 18.82 11.13 -18.70
N ASP A 9 18.80 11.69 -19.91
CA ASP A 9 18.14 11.05 -21.06
C ASP A 9 18.87 9.76 -21.47
N LYS A 10 20.20 9.75 -21.43
CA LYS A 10 20.98 8.53 -21.64
C LYS A 10 20.74 7.49 -20.58
N LEU A 11 20.65 7.88 -19.29
CA LEU A 11 20.32 6.96 -18.20
C LEU A 11 18.94 6.32 -18.41
N ILE A 12 17.95 7.11 -18.79
CA ILE A 12 16.59 6.61 -19.09
C ILE A 12 16.62 5.63 -20.27
N GLN A 13 17.34 5.95 -21.36
CA GLN A 13 17.45 5.07 -22.52
C GLN A 13 18.15 3.75 -22.19
N ILE A 14 19.23 3.79 -21.40
CA ILE A 14 19.93 2.60 -20.92
C ILE A 14 19.00 1.73 -20.07
N GLY A 15 18.36 2.34 -19.07
CA GLY A 15 17.41 1.66 -18.19
C GLY A 15 16.28 1.01 -19.00
N ARG A 16 15.69 1.77 -19.93
CA ARG A 16 14.63 1.26 -20.82
C ARG A 16 15.07 0.05 -21.64
N LYS A 17 16.25 0.10 -22.24
CA LYS A 17 16.77 -1.00 -23.04
C LYS A 17 16.99 -2.27 -22.22
N VAL A 18 17.62 -2.13 -21.06
CA VAL A 18 17.93 -3.26 -20.16
C VAL A 18 16.65 -3.86 -19.57
N LEU A 19 15.76 -3.00 -19.03
CA LEU A 19 14.54 -3.46 -18.38
C LEU A 19 13.54 -4.07 -19.37
N ARG A 20 13.45 -3.50 -20.60
CA ARG A 20 12.57 -4.07 -21.63
C ARG A 20 12.91 -5.52 -21.94
N GLN A 21 14.21 -5.84 -22.06
CA GLN A 21 14.65 -7.21 -22.24
C GLN A 21 14.22 -8.12 -21.06
N LYS A 22 14.37 -7.62 -19.82
CA LYS A 22 13.96 -8.36 -18.63
C LYS A 22 12.46 -8.64 -18.58
N PHE A 23 11.62 -7.70 -19.02
CA PHE A 23 10.19 -7.94 -19.13
C PHE A 23 9.84 -9.05 -20.14
N PHE A 24 10.55 -9.12 -21.26
CA PHE A 24 10.34 -10.18 -22.25
C PHE A 24 10.84 -11.55 -21.80
N GLU A 25 11.82 -11.60 -20.92
CA GLU A 25 12.38 -12.84 -20.36
C GLU A 25 11.59 -13.35 -19.12
N ALA A 26 10.67 -12.54 -18.57
CA ALA A 26 9.94 -12.88 -17.37
C ALA A 26 8.79 -13.85 -17.65
N ASP A 27 8.73 -14.94 -16.90
CA ASP A 27 7.63 -15.91 -16.95
C ASP A 27 6.38 -15.42 -16.19
N ILE A 28 6.57 -14.58 -15.18
CA ILE A 28 5.49 -14.11 -14.30
C ILE A 28 5.62 -12.61 -14.11
N GLY A 29 4.53 -11.88 -14.31
CA GLY A 29 4.37 -10.49 -13.92
C GLY A 29 3.63 -10.39 -12.58
N VAL A 30 4.20 -9.67 -11.61
CA VAL A 30 3.54 -9.40 -10.33
C VAL A 30 3.24 -7.92 -10.23
N SER A 31 2.01 -7.58 -9.91
CA SER A 31 1.61 -6.18 -9.70
C SER A 31 0.79 -5.97 -8.44
N GLY A 32 0.82 -4.74 -7.93
CA GLY A 32 -0.22 -4.26 -7.02
C GLY A 32 -1.49 -3.89 -7.79
N VAL A 33 -2.54 -3.53 -7.06
CA VAL A 33 -3.80 -3.03 -7.62
C VAL A 33 -4.20 -1.78 -6.84
N ASN A 34 -4.61 -0.72 -7.55
CA ASN A 34 -5.12 0.49 -6.90
C ASN A 34 -6.58 0.31 -6.46
N PHE A 35 -7.42 -0.25 -7.34
CA PHE A 35 -8.82 -0.56 -7.05
C PHE A 35 -9.21 -1.88 -7.72
N ALA A 36 -9.98 -2.71 -7.01
CA ALA A 36 -10.61 -3.91 -7.55
C ALA A 36 -12.13 -3.71 -7.56
N VAL A 37 -12.75 -3.81 -8.72
CA VAL A 37 -14.21 -3.56 -8.91
C VAL A 37 -14.96 -4.87 -8.75
N ALA A 38 -15.82 -4.98 -7.74
CA ALA A 38 -16.55 -6.20 -7.44
C ALA A 38 -17.57 -6.56 -8.53
N GLU A 39 -18.28 -5.54 -9.08
CA GLU A 39 -19.31 -5.71 -10.11
C GLU A 39 -18.77 -6.40 -11.38
N THR A 40 -17.57 -6.07 -11.80
CA THR A 40 -17.01 -6.50 -13.09
C THR A 40 -15.79 -7.40 -13.00
N GLY A 41 -15.23 -7.58 -11.80
CA GLY A 41 -13.95 -8.24 -11.62
C GLY A 41 -12.75 -7.46 -12.17
N THR A 42 -12.94 -6.19 -12.52
CA THR A 42 -11.90 -5.36 -13.15
C THR A 42 -10.90 -4.87 -12.11
N LEU A 43 -9.61 -5.04 -12.42
CA LEU A 43 -8.50 -4.52 -11.62
C LEU A 43 -7.98 -3.23 -12.26
N LEU A 44 -7.92 -2.15 -11.48
CA LEU A 44 -7.37 -0.87 -11.94
C LEU A 44 -5.95 -0.68 -11.41
N LEU A 45 -5.04 -0.40 -12.33
CA LEU A 45 -3.65 -0.10 -12.06
C LEU A 45 -3.32 1.30 -12.57
N VAL A 46 -2.89 2.19 -11.67
CA VAL A 46 -2.47 3.56 -11.99
C VAL A 46 -0.96 3.64 -12.00
N GLU A 47 -0.39 4.17 -13.08
CA GLU A 47 1.05 4.29 -13.24
C GLU A 47 1.46 5.47 -14.13
N ASN A 48 2.73 5.86 -14.07
CA ASN A 48 3.29 6.94 -14.88
C ASN A 48 4.46 6.50 -15.77
N GLU A 49 5.05 5.34 -15.51
CA GLU A 49 6.32 4.91 -16.12
C GLU A 49 6.14 3.77 -17.13
N GLY A 50 4.98 3.13 -17.19
CA GLY A 50 4.70 2.00 -18.07
C GLY A 50 5.23 0.64 -17.58
N ASN A 51 5.86 0.59 -16.40
CA ASN A 51 6.36 -0.65 -15.80
C ASN A 51 5.22 -1.59 -15.35
N GLY A 52 4.16 -1.06 -14.79
CA GLY A 52 2.95 -1.82 -14.44
C GLY A 52 2.31 -2.42 -15.68
N ARG A 53 2.16 -1.64 -16.76
CA ARG A 53 1.67 -2.13 -18.05
C ARG A 53 2.53 -3.28 -18.58
N MET A 54 3.85 -3.16 -18.52
CA MET A 54 4.75 -4.23 -18.97
C MET A 54 4.54 -5.51 -18.16
N CYS A 55 4.38 -5.42 -16.83
CA CYS A 55 4.09 -6.57 -15.96
C CYS A 55 2.75 -7.25 -16.28
N THR A 56 1.76 -6.49 -16.73
CA THR A 56 0.39 -6.98 -16.96
C THR A 56 0.11 -7.36 -18.42
N THR A 57 1.08 -7.17 -19.32
CA THR A 57 0.88 -7.37 -20.76
C THR A 57 1.83 -8.42 -21.34
N VAL A 58 3.11 -8.42 -20.95
CA VAL A 58 4.16 -9.22 -21.60
C VAL A 58 4.27 -10.64 -21.03
N PRO A 59 4.38 -10.85 -19.70
CA PRO A 59 4.50 -12.20 -19.15
C PRO A 59 3.23 -13.03 -19.38
N PRO A 60 3.37 -14.34 -19.59
CA PRO A 60 2.23 -15.24 -19.81
C PRO A 60 1.33 -15.41 -18.57
N VAL A 61 1.87 -15.17 -17.38
CA VAL A 61 1.13 -15.25 -16.12
C VAL A 61 1.19 -13.90 -15.40
N HIS A 62 0.03 -13.39 -14.96
CA HIS A 62 -0.06 -12.18 -14.14
C HIS A 62 -0.63 -12.51 -12.76
N ILE A 63 0.09 -12.14 -11.70
CA ILE A 63 -0.36 -12.24 -10.32
C ILE A 63 -0.60 -10.83 -9.77
N ALA A 64 -1.86 -10.49 -9.55
CA ALA A 64 -2.29 -9.23 -8.97
C ALA A 64 -2.48 -9.39 -7.45
N VAL A 65 -1.79 -8.56 -6.65
CA VAL A 65 -1.85 -8.63 -5.18
C VAL A 65 -2.44 -7.35 -4.61
N THR A 66 -3.50 -7.45 -3.81
CA THR A 66 -4.13 -6.28 -3.22
C THR A 66 -4.77 -6.56 -1.86
N GLY A 67 -4.86 -5.55 -1.02
CA GLY A 67 -5.63 -5.64 0.21
C GLY A 67 -7.13 -5.54 -0.06
N ILE A 68 -7.94 -6.25 0.73
CA ILE A 68 -9.40 -6.24 0.60
C ILE A 68 -10.01 -4.84 0.77
N GLU A 69 -9.32 -3.92 1.44
CA GLU A 69 -9.73 -2.52 1.60
C GLU A 69 -9.72 -1.71 0.31
N LYS A 70 -9.21 -2.28 -0.78
CA LYS A 70 -9.17 -1.64 -2.11
C LYS A 70 -10.30 -2.09 -3.03
N VAL A 71 -11.18 -2.94 -2.54
CA VAL A 71 -12.37 -3.36 -3.29
C VAL A 71 -13.39 -2.24 -3.27
N VAL A 72 -13.90 -1.89 -4.44
CA VAL A 72 -15.02 -0.96 -4.66
C VAL A 72 -16.19 -1.71 -5.28
N GLU A 73 -17.40 -1.26 -5.02
CA GLU A 73 -18.60 -1.96 -5.49
C GLU A 73 -18.74 -1.89 -7.01
N ASN A 74 -18.74 -0.67 -7.55
CA ASN A 74 -19.02 -0.39 -8.95
C ASN A 74 -17.86 0.29 -9.66
N LEU A 75 -17.83 0.18 -10.98
CA LEU A 75 -16.85 0.88 -11.80
C LEU A 75 -16.95 2.41 -11.66
N ARG A 76 -18.15 2.98 -11.56
CA ARG A 76 -18.37 4.42 -11.38
C ARG A 76 -17.74 4.97 -10.10
N ASP A 77 -17.62 4.17 -9.06
CA ASP A 77 -17.01 4.57 -7.77
C ASP A 77 -15.51 4.85 -7.90
N THR A 78 -14.88 4.31 -8.94
CA THR A 78 -13.46 4.57 -9.21
C THR A 78 -13.20 5.99 -9.73
N VAL A 79 -14.17 6.66 -10.35
CA VAL A 79 -14.00 7.98 -10.96
C VAL A 79 -13.60 9.06 -9.95
N PRO A 80 -14.33 9.28 -8.83
CA PRO A 80 -13.91 10.23 -7.81
C PRO A 80 -12.59 9.81 -7.13
N LEU A 81 -12.37 8.50 -6.94
CA LEU A 81 -11.13 8.00 -6.34
C LEU A 81 -9.91 8.28 -7.23
N LEU A 82 -9.99 8.04 -8.53
CA LEU A 82 -8.94 8.36 -9.49
C LEU A 82 -8.66 9.87 -9.55
N SER A 83 -9.71 10.69 -9.49
CA SER A 83 -9.53 12.16 -9.51
C SER A 83 -8.83 12.69 -8.26
N LEU A 84 -8.99 12.03 -7.11
CA LEU A 84 -8.34 12.39 -5.85
C LEU A 84 -6.93 11.78 -5.73
N LEU A 85 -6.72 10.57 -6.23
CA LEU A 85 -5.48 9.82 -6.07
C LEU A 85 -4.27 10.61 -6.59
N THR A 86 -4.32 11.09 -7.82
CA THR A 86 -3.21 11.81 -8.45
C THR A 86 -2.97 13.18 -7.83
N ARG A 87 -4.05 13.86 -7.44
CA ARG A 87 -3.94 15.14 -6.72
C ARG A 87 -3.32 14.98 -5.34
N SER A 88 -3.71 13.94 -4.62
CA SER A 88 -3.18 13.65 -3.29
C SER A 88 -1.72 13.19 -3.34
N ALA A 89 -1.36 12.37 -4.31
CA ALA A 89 0.00 11.80 -4.40
C ALA A 89 1.02 12.78 -4.99
N LEU A 90 0.68 13.50 -6.05
CA LEU A 90 1.61 14.26 -6.86
C LEU A 90 1.18 15.72 -7.13
N GLY A 91 -0.01 16.13 -6.71
CA GLY A 91 -0.56 17.45 -7.02
C GLY A 91 -0.98 17.64 -8.49
N ILE A 92 -1.04 16.57 -9.28
CA ILE A 92 -1.42 16.63 -10.69
C ILE A 92 -2.89 16.24 -10.89
N PRO A 93 -3.57 16.78 -11.90
CA PRO A 93 -5.01 16.53 -12.12
C PRO A 93 -5.30 15.14 -12.66
N ILE A 94 -4.37 14.52 -13.37
CA ILE A 94 -4.56 13.24 -14.05
C ILE A 94 -3.24 12.44 -14.08
N THR A 95 -3.35 11.13 -14.05
CA THR A 95 -2.20 10.21 -14.26
C THR A 95 -1.88 10.02 -15.75
N THR A 96 -0.70 9.52 -16.07
CA THR A 96 -0.32 9.18 -17.45
C THR A 96 -1.09 7.96 -17.95
N TYR A 97 -1.20 6.93 -17.12
CA TYR A 97 -1.86 5.67 -17.48
C TYR A 97 -2.84 5.21 -16.40
N VAL A 98 -3.99 4.72 -16.85
CA VAL A 98 -4.91 3.89 -16.07
C VAL A 98 -5.13 2.60 -16.86
N ASN A 99 -4.63 1.49 -16.33
CA ASN A 99 -4.84 0.19 -16.95
C ASN A 99 -6.02 -0.50 -16.27
N MET A 100 -6.92 -1.03 -17.06
CA MET A 100 -8.10 -1.78 -16.61
C MET A 100 -7.97 -3.21 -17.11
N ILE A 101 -7.85 -4.15 -16.18
CA ILE A 101 -7.58 -5.56 -16.46
C ILE A 101 -8.80 -6.34 -15.99
N SER A 102 -9.54 -6.96 -16.93
CA SER A 102 -10.76 -7.70 -16.61
C SER A 102 -10.60 -9.22 -16.64
N GLY A 103 -9.40 -9.71 -17.01
CA GLY A 103 -9.11 -11.14 -17.07
C GLY A 103 -7.93 -11.47 -17.97
N PRO A 104 -7.73 -12.76 -18.26
CA PRO A 104 -6.70 -13.23 -19.18
C PRO A 104 -7.01 -12.84 -20.62
N ARG A 105 -6.00 -12.89 -21.48
CA ARG A 105 -6.08 -12.64 -22.90
C ARG A 105 -7.10 -13.56 -23.60
N LYS A 106 -7.96 -12.98 -24.42
CA LYS A 106 -8.86 -13.74 -25.29
C LYS A 106 -8.15 -14.25 -26.53
N ALA A 107 -8.78 -15.21 -27.24
CA ALA A 107 -8.17 -15.88 -28.38
C ALA A 107 -7.80 -14.95 -29.55
N ASP A 108 -8.52 -13.83 -29.69
CA ASP A 108 -8.34 -12.82 -30.73
C ASP A 108 -7.47 -11.63 -30.33
N GLU A 109 -7.00 -11.60 -29.08
CA GLU A 109 -6.13 -10.53 -28.54
C GLU A 109 -4.66 -10.87 -28.80
N LEU A 110 -3.88 -9.84 -29.20
CA LEU A 110 -2.47 -10.01 -29.57
C LEU A 110 -1.52 -10.07 -28.38
N ASP A 111 -1.88 -9.44 -27.28
CA ASP A 111 -1.06 -9.33 -26.06
C ASP A 111 -1.89 -9.56 -24.80
N GLY A 112 -1.23 -9.62 -23.66
CA GLY A 112 -1.83 -9.92 -22.39
C GLY A 112 -1.50 -11.32 -21.86
N PRO A 113 -1.64 -11.54 -20.55
CA PRO A 113 -1.32 -12.82 -19.91
C PRO A 113 -2.34 -13.89 -20.30
N GLN A 114 -1.87 -15.13 -20.37
CA GLN A 114 -2.73 -16.31 -20.57
C GLN A 114 -3.49 -16.67 -19.28
N GLU A 115 -2.88 -16.38 -18.14
CA GLU A 115 -3.44 -16.60 -16.81
C GLU A 115 -3.37 -15.35 -15.95
N VAL A 116 -4.44 -15.06 -15.22
CA VAL A 116 -4.51 -13.96 -14.25
C VAL A 116 -4.95 -14.50 -12.90
N HIS A 117 -4.13 -14.27 -11.89
CA HIS A 117 -4.40 -14.65 -10.51
C HIS A 117 -4.58 -13.41 -9.65
N LEU A 118 -5.69 -13.34 -8.90
CA LEU A 118 -5.94 -12.27 -7.93
C LEU A 118 -5.72 -12.80 -6.51
N VAL A 119 -4.78 -12.20 -5.80
CA VAL A 119 -4.54 -12.46 -4.38
C VAL A 119 -5.12 -11.32 -3.55
N LEU A 120 -6.21 -11.61 -2.83
CA LEU A 120 -6.84 -10.69 -1.88
C LEU A 120 -6.26 -10.90 -0.49
N LEU A 121 -5.58 -9.89 0.04
CA LEU A 121 -4.96 -9.94 1.36
C LEU A 121 -5.91 -9.41 2.43
N ASP A 122 -6.32 -10.27 3.34
CA ASP A 122 -6.97 -9.82 4.58
C ASP A 122 -5.92 -9.30 5.58
N ASN A 123 -5.06 -10.14 6.05
CA ASN A 123 -3.98 -9.79 6.99
C ASN A 123 -4.46 -8.85 8.12
N GLY A 124 -5.52 -9.24 8.84
CA GLY A 124 -6.12 -8.51 9.95
C GLY A 124 -7.07 -7.36 9.56
N ARG A 125 -7.32 -7.11 8.28
CA ARG A 125 -8.20 -6.03 7.82
C ARG A 125 -9.67 -6.28 8.19
N SER A 126 -10.15 -7.50 8.05
CA SER A 126 -11.51 -7.88 8.47
C SER A 126 -11.71 -7.68 9.96
N GLN A 127 -10.70 -8.03 10.77
CA GLN A 127 -10.73 -7.81 12.22
C GLN A 127 -10.75 -6.30 12.55
N ALA A 128 -9.91 -5.50 11.89
CA ALA A 128 -9.92 -4.05 12.06
C ALA A 128 -11.26 -3.43 11.63
N PHE A 129 -11.87 -3.94 10.55
CA PHE A 129 -13.17 -3.48 10.07
C PHE A 129 -14.31 -3.77 11.05
N ALA A 130 -14.28 -4.94 11.68
CA ALA A 130 -15.30 -5.35 12.67
C ALA A 130 -15.29 -4.47 13.93
N ASP A 131 -14.16 -3.84 14.25
CA ASP A 131 -14.03 -2.95 15.41
C ASP A 131 -14.41 -1.51 15.03
N SER A 132 -15.34 -0.91 15.79
CA SER A 132 -15.90 0.42 15.51
C SER A 132 -14.87 1.56 15.52
N GLU A 133 -13.80 1.45 16.31
CA GLU A 133 -12.74 2.45 16.38
C GLU A 133 -11.60 2.14 15.43
N LEU A 134 -11.12 0.88 15.42
CA LEU A 134 -9.98 0.45 14.64
C LEU A 134 -10.23 0.46 13.13
N ARG A 135 -11.50 0.31 12.69
CA ARG A 135 -11.86 0.41 11.27
C ARG A 135 -11.40 1.71 10.61
N GLN A 136 -11.25 2.78 11.38
CA GLN A 136 -10.75 4.06 10.86
C GLN A 136 -9.31 3.96 10.33
N THR A 137 -8.52 2.98 10.78
CA THR A 137 -7.17 2.75 10.27
C THR A 137 -7.14 2.30 8.81
N LEU A 138 -8.23 1.68 8.34
CA LEU A 138 -8.39 1.25 6.95
C LEU A 138 -8.50 2.44 5.96
N ASN A 139 -8.85 3.63 6.45
CA ASN A 139 -8.85 4.86 5.67
C ASN A 139 -7.43 5.36 5.32
N CYS A 140 -6.38 4.71 5.83
CA CYS A 140 -5.00 5.17 5.64
C CYS A 140 -4.59 5.13 4.16
N ILE A 141 -4.31 6.30 3.58
CA ILE A 141 -3.83 6.46 2.19
C ILE A 141 -2.31 6.31 2.05
N ARG A 142 -1.60 5.97 3.13
CA ARG A 142 -0.15 5.73 3.12
C ARG A 142 0.71 6.93 2.74
N CYS A 143 0.23 8.16 2.95
CA CYS A 143 0.91 9.41 2.59
C CYS A 143 2.19 9.71 3.40
N GLY A 144 2.40 9.06 4.54
CA GLY A 144 3.59 9.26 5.38
C GLY A 144 3.59 10.54 6.24
N ALA A 145 2.58 11.42 6.15
CA ALA A 145 2.54 12.68 6.89
C ALA A 145 2.74 12.50 8.40
N CYS A 146 2.12 11.49 8.99
CA CYS A 146 2.27 11.19 10.41
C CYS A 146 3.72 10.80 10.81
N MET A 147 4.49 10.21 9.91
CA MET A 147 5.91 9.89 10.14
C MET A 147 6.77 11.14 10.13
N ASN A 148 6.56 12.02 9.15
CA ASN A 148 7.31 13.28 9.02
C ASN A 148 7.19 14.19 10.24
N HIS A 149 6.05 14.15 10.93
CA HIS A 149 5.78 14.98 12.12
C HIS A 149 5.99 14.24 13.43
N CYS A 150 6.47 12.98 13.40
CA CYS A 150 6.65 12.19 14.61
C CYS A 150 8.04 12.39 15.22
N PRO A 151 8.16 12.95 16.45
CA PRO A 151 9.46 13.15 17.09
C PRO A 151 10.18 11.82 17.40
N VAL A 152 9.43 10.74 17.61
CA VAL A 152 10.03 9.41 17.82
C VAL A 152 10.57 8.87 16.50
N TYR A 153 9.74 8.88 15.43
CA TYR A 153 10.19 8.37 14.13
C TYR A 153 11.42 9.11 13.58
N THR A 154 11.48 10.42 13.72
CA THR A 154 12.63 11.23 13.27
C THR A 154 13.93 10.90 14.00
N ARG A 155 13.84 10.34 15.22
CA ARG A 155 15.00 9.97 16.03
C ARG A 155 15.50 8.55 15.75
N ILE A 156 14.57 7.57 15.62
CA ILE A 156 14.94 6.15 15.55
C ILE A 156 14.86 5.59 14.13
N GLY A 157 14.18 6.27 13.20
CA GLY A 157 13.98 5.80 11.83
C GLY A 157 13.00 4.62 11.72
N GLY A 158 12.81 4.12 10.49
CA GLY A 158 11.87 3.03 10.21
C GLY A 158 12.35 1.66 10.67
N HIS A 159 13.65 1.37 10.51
CA HIS A 159 14.21 0.05 10.81
C HIS A 159 14.09 -0.36 12.29
N ALA A 160 14.12 0.61 13.21
CA ALA A 160 13.98 0.34 14.64
C ALA A 160 12.61 -0.29 15.04
N TYR A 161 11.60 -0.20 14.17
CA TYR A 161 10.31 -0.84 14.41
C TYR A 161 10.32 -2.34 14.11
N GLY A 162 11.26 -2.84 13.29
CA GLY A 162 11.38 -4.26 12.95
C GLY A 162 10.27 -4.80 12.05
N GLU A 163 9.35 -3.95 11.58
CA GLU A 163 8.15 -4.33 10.85
C GLU A 163 7.93 -3.48 9.59
N VAL A 164 7.06 -3.94 8.70
CA VAL A 164 6.79 -3.31 7.39
C VAL A 164 6.21 -1.90 7.53
N TYR A 165 5.36 -1.69 8.53
CA TYR A 165 4.70 -0.40 8.75
C TYR A 165 5.30 0.33 9.96
N PRO A 166 6.25 1.27 9.74
CA PRO A 166 6.82 2.06 10.82
C PRO A 166 5.98 3.30 11.16
N GLY A 167 6.42 4.01 12.19
CA GLY A 167 5.85 5.30 12.58
C GLY A 167 4.46 5.21 13.24
N PRO A 168 3.77 6.34 13.41
CA PRO A 168 2.53 6.38 14.20
C PRO A 168 1.43 5.45 13.72
N ILE A 169 1.17 5.40 12.42
CA ILE A 169 0.13 4.51 11.89
C ILE A 169 0.55 3.04 11.98
N GLY A 170 1.83 2.72 11.78
CA GLY A 170 2.35 1.37 11.91
C GLY A 170 2.21 0.79 13.31
N LYS A 171 2.32 1.63 14.34
CA LYS A 171 2.12 1.23 15.76
C LYS A 171 0.69 0.77 16.06
N ILE A 172 -0.25 1.02 15.16
CA ILE A 172 -1.63 0.58 15.26
C ILE A 172 -1.88 -0.58 14.30
N ILE A 173 -1.48 -0.45 13.03
CA ILE A 173 -1.73 -1.47 12.01
C ILE A 173 -0.95 -2.75 12.30
N THR A 174 0.30 -2.68 12.71
CA THR A 174 1.13 -3.87 12.98
C THR A 174 0.52 -4.77 14.06
N PRO A 175 0.07 -4.26 15.22
CA PRO A 175 -0.66 -5.09 16.19
C PRO A 175 -1.88 -5.83 15.65
N HIS A 176 -2.60 -5.27 14.66
CA HIS A 176 -3.71 -5.99 14.02
C HIS A 176 -3.23 -7.13 13.12
N MET A 177 -2.10 -6.92 12.45
CA MET A 177 -1.55 -7.89 11.50
C MET A 177 -0.91 -9.09 12.19
N VAL A 178 -0.15 -8.84 13.26
CA VAL A 178 0.70 -9.86 13.88
C VAL A 178 0.29 -10.23 15.29
N GLY A 179 -0.60 -9.46 15.91
CA GLY A 179 -1.01 -9.59 17.31
C GLY A 179 -0.25 -8.65 18.25
N LEU A 180 -0.99 -8.00 19.16
CA LEU A 180 -0.41 -7.02 20.10
C LEU A 180 0.64 -7.64 21.04
N ASN A 181 0.45 -8.91 21.42
CA ASN A 181 1.39 -9.66 22.25
C ASN A 181 2.76 -9.88 21.61
N LYS A 182 2.85 -9.88 20.27
CA LYS A 182 4.13 -10.01 19.55
C LYS A 182 4.89 -8.68 19.43
N VAL A 183 4.17 -7.58 19.47
CA VAL A 183 4.73 -6.21 19.31
C VAL A 183 4.23 -5.28 20.42
N PRO A 184 4.37 -5.65 21.69
CA PRO A 184 3.78 -4.91 22.83
C PRO A 184 4.34 -3.50 22.99
N ASP A 185 5.56 -3.26 22.52
CA ASP A 185 6.24 -1.96 22.63
C ASP A 185 5.84 -0.96 21.55
N HIS A 186 5.23 -1.42 20.45
CA HIS A 186 4.81 -0.54 19.35
C HIS A 186 3.93 0.62 19.78
N PRO A 187 2.79 0.40 20.49
CA PRO A 187 1.96 1.51 20.95
C PRO A 187 2.68 2.43 21.94
N SER A 188 3.66 1.88 22.69
CA SER A 188 4.43 2.61 23.70
C SER A 188 5.52 3.51 23.09
N ALA A 189 5.98 3.22 21.88
CA ALA A 189 6.99 4.03 21.17
C ALA A 189 6.42 5.37 20.67
N SER A 190 5.66 6.10 21.49
CA SER A 190 5.01 7.38 21.17
C SER A 190 5.03 8.33 22.35
N SER A 191 5.32 9.61 22.11
CA SER A 191 5.21 10.67 23.10
C SER A 191 3.77 11.15 23.33
N LEU A 192 2.81 10.68 22.53
CA LEU A 192 1.40 11.12 22.53
C LEU A 192 1.22 12.64 22.32
N CYS A 193 2.16 13.31 21.64
CA CYS A 193 2.11 14.75 21.38
C CYS A 193 0.94 15.23 20.51
N GLY A 194 0.21 14.31 19.87
CA GLY A 194 -0.97 14.64 19.05
C GLY A 194 -0.68 14.94 17.58
N ALA A 195 0.53 15.34 17.21
CA ALA A 195 0.88 15.79 15.85
C ALA A 195 0.44 14.83 14.72
N CYS A 196 0.54 13.52 14.93
CA CYS A 196 0.16 12.53 13.94
C CYS A 196 -1.35 12.50 13.64
N GLY A 197 -2.21 12.86 14.61
CA GLY A 197 -3.65 13.01 14.40
C GLY A 197 -3.98 14.32 13.67
N GLU A 198 -3.30 15.41 14.01
CA GLU A 198 -3.51 16.73 13.41
C GLU A 198 -3.18 16.74 11.94
N VAL A 199 -2.02 16.17 11.55
CA VAL A 199 -1.53 16.17 10.15
C VAL A 199 -2.20 15.11 9.28
N CYS A 200 -2.97 14.18 9.85
CA CYS A 200 -3.59 13.12 9.07
C CYS A 200 -4.65 13.69 8.11
N PRO A 201 -4.46 13.57 6.76
CA PRO A 201 -5.39 14.14 5.79
C PRO A 201 -6.77 13.45 5.81
N VAL A 202 -6.82 12.18 6.22
CA VAL A 202 -8.05 11.39 6.35
C VAL A 202 -8.54 11.29 7.80
N LYS A 203 -7.97 12.10 8.70
CA LYS A 203 -8.42 12.31 10.10
C LYS A 203 -8.52 11.05 10.95
N ILE A 204 -7.60 10.09 10.75
CA ILE A 204 -7.50 8.93 11.66
C ILE A 204 -7.10 9.42 13.05
N PRO A 205 -7.83 9.05 14.11
CA PRO A 205 -7.56 9.48 15.48
C PRO A 205 -6.39 8.71 16.10
N ILE A 206 -5.20 8.76 15.44
CA ILE A 206 -4.02 7.97 15.79
C ILE A 206 -3.66 8.05 17.28
N PRO A 207 -3.64 9.23 17.96
CA PRO A 207 -3.31 9.30 19.38
C PRO A 207 -4.29 8.55 20.28
N ALA A 208 -5.59 8.59 19.96
CA ALA A 208 -6.63 7.90 20.71
C ALA A 208 -6.47 6.37 20.57
N LEU A 209 -6.25 5.89 19.35
CA LEU A 209 -6.03 4.47 19.06
C LEU A 209 -4.74 3.94 19.72
N LEU A 210 -3.66 4.72 19.73
CA LEU A 210 -2.43 4.35 20.45
C LEU A 210 -2.67 4.20 21.95
N ARG A 211 -3.45 5.11 22.55
CA ARG A 211 -3.79 5.05 23.96
C ARG A 211 -4.64 3.81 24.28
N ARG A 212 -5.63 3.50 23.43
CA ARG A 212 -6.43 2.28 23.54
C ARG A 212 -5.56 1.02 23.50
N LEU A 213 -4.67 0.90 22.51
CA LEU A 213 -3.79 -0.27 22.42
C LEU A 213 -2.83 -0.39 23.60
N ARG A 214 -2.38 0.72 24.19
CA ARG A 214 -1.62 0.70 25.47
C ARG A 214 -2.45 0.14 26.60
N GLU A 215 -3.71 0.55 26.71
CA GLU A 215 -4.63 0.04 27.72
C GLU A 215 -4.88 -1.46 27.55
N GLU A 216 -5.13 -1.91 26.32
CA GLU A 216 -5.29 -3.34 25.99
C GLU A 216 -4.02 -4.14 26.35
N ASN A 217 -2.85 -3.60 26.03
CA ASN A 217 -1.58 -4.24 26.34
C ASN A 217 -1.35 -4.41 27.87
N VAL A 218 -1.73 -3.41 28.66
CA VAL A 218 -1.64 -3.48 30.13
C VAL A 218 -2.62 -4.48 30.74
N LYS A 219 -3.83 -4.59 30.14
CA LYS A 219 -4.88 -5.51 30.59
C LYS A 219 -4.67 -6.94 30.12
N SER A 220 -3.79 -7.16 29.14
CA SER A 220 -3.50 -8.49 28.60
C SER A 220 -2.90 -9.40 29.67
N PRO A 221 -3.35 -10.68 29.79
CA PRO A 221 -2.72 -11.67 30.65
C PRO A 221 -1.23 -11.91 30.35
N ASP A 222 -0.85 -11.70 29.09
CA ASP A 222 0.52 -11.84 28.58
C ASP A 222 1.34 -10.56 28.72
N ALA A 223 0.81 -9.54 29.41
CA ALA A 223 1.54 -8.28 29.61
C ALA A 223 2.86 -8.56 30.32
N PRO A 224 4.01 -8.09 29.78
CA PRO A 224 5.27 -8.21 30.48
C PRO A 224 5.13 -7.53 31.85
N ASN A 225 5.44 -8.26 32.92
CA ASN A 225 5.40 -7.73 34.28
C ASN A 225 6.21 -6.42 34.31
N LYS A 226 5.49 -5.30 34.30
CA LYS A 226 6.09 -3.98 34.52
C LYS A 226 6.32 -3.84 36.00
N VAL A 227 7.56 -4.02 36.42
CA VAL A 227 8.07 -3.56 37.71
C VAL A 227 8.03 -2.04 37.72
#